data_1813a9eed85982f051b6b24b47bb4623
#
_entry.id   1813a9eed85982f051b6b24b47bb4623
#
_cell.length_a   1.000
_cell.length_b   1.000
_cell.length_c   1.000
_cell.angle_alpha   90.00
_cell.angle_beta   90.00
_cell.angle_gamma   90.00
#
_symmetry.space_group_name_H-M   'P 1'
#
loop_
_entity.id
_entity.type
_entity.pdbx_description
1 polymer ?
#
loop_
_entity_poly.entity_id
_entity_poly.type
_entity_poly.pdbx_seq_one_letter_code
_entity_poly.pdbx_strand_id
1 'polypeptide(L)'
;TQSFPEGYELKGPARSLASSNPLRPGDLHFEDVNGDGMINQSDRKIVGSPWPDFTWGFDNSFTFNNISLNISLVGSRGAFTYLEVGGSLLGSNGVQNGLAITDRRWRSEADPGDGVMPRAIRSNHALGFGTSSHYLFDNSFTRIRNVGLSYNLPEDLVSRLRVDNFNVYFNVANVYTFT
;
A
#
# COMPACT_ATOMS: atom_id res chain seq x y z
N THR A 1 -23.98 -18.44 16.11
CA THR A 1 -24.31 -17.79 14.84
C THR A 1 -24.74 -16.36 15.15
N GLN A 2 -23.89 -15.38 14.90
CA GLN A 2 -24.29 -13.98 14.98
C GLN A 2 -25.22 -13.69 13.82
N SER A 3 -26.42 -13.27 14.10
CA SER A 3 -27.37 -12.68 13.17
C SER A 3 -27.30 -11.16 13.28
N PHE A 4 -27.76 -10.46 12.27
CA PHE A 4 -27.99 -9.03 12.40
C PHE A 4 -28.96 -8.74 13.54
N PRO A 5 -28.80 -7.62 14.28
CA PRO A 5 -29.75 -7.19 15.27
C PRO A 5 -31.16 -7.05 14.70
N GLU A 6 -32.16 -7.24 15.54
CA GLU A 6 -33.55 -7.02 15.16
C GLU A 6 -33.75 -5.57 14.69
N GLY A 7 -34.30 -5.41 13.48
CA GLY A 7 -34.47 -4.09 12.85
C GLY A 7 -33.26 -3.58 12.05
N TYR A 8 -32.19 -4.35 11.90
CA TYR A 8 -31.08 -3.98 11.05
C TYR A 8 -31.43 -4.21 9.58
N GLU A 9 -31.49 -3.14 8.80
CA GLU A 9 -31.61 -3.21 7.35
C GLU A 9 -30.25 -3.14 6.69
N LEU A 10 -29.94 -4.14 5.86
CA LEU A 10 -28.78 -4.07 4.97
C LEU A 10 -28.97 -2.93 3.98
N LYS A 11 -28.10 -1.93 4.06
CA LYS A 11 -28.03 -0.87 3.04
C LYS A 11 -27.29 -1.42 1.82
N GLY A 12 -28.04 -1.73 0.78
CA GLY A 12 -27.51 -2.27 -0.46
C GLY A 12 -27.94 -3.71 -0.73
N PRO A 13 -27.57 -4.25 -1.90
CA PRO A 13 -28.04 -5.55 -2.34
C PRO A 13 -27.53 -6.66 -1.45
N ALA A 14 -28.43 -7.57 -1.15
CA ALA A 14 -28.08 -8.82 -0.51
C ALA A 14 -27.26 -9.66 -1.48
N ARG A 15 -26.25 -10.27 -0.98
CA ARG A 15 -25.33 -11.07 -1.70
C ARG A 15 -25.88 -12.40 -2.20
N SER A 16 -25.70 -12.73 -3.47
CA SER A 16 -26.10 -14.02 -4.03
C SER A 16 -24.96 -15.04 -4.18
N LEU A 17 -23.74 -14.70 -3.83
CA LEU A 17 -22.55 -15.47 -4.23
C LEU A 17 -22.32 -16.80 -3.51
N ALA A 18 -23.10 -17.20 -2.59
CA ALA A 18 -23.26 -18.58 -2.13
C ALA A 18 -24.39 -18.63 -1.13
N SER A 19 -25.42 -19.31 -1.47
CA SER A 19 -26.57 -19.57 -0.61
C SER A 19 -26.23 -20.18 0.76
N SER A 20 -25.01 -20.70 0.93
CA SER A 20 -24.53 -21.31 2.17
C SER A 20 -23.92 -20.32 3.18
N ASN A 21 -23.66 -19.07 2.79
CA ASN A 21 -22.99 -18.11 3.64
C ASN A 21 -23.65 -16.73 3.59
N PRO A 22 -24.67 -16.50 4.39
CA PRO A 22 -25.30 -15.19 4.47
C PRO A 22 -24.30 -14.14 4.99
N LEU A 23 -24.45 -12.90 4.53
CA LEU A 23 -23.75 -11.75 5.08
C LEU A 23 -23.96 -11.66 6.59
N ARG A 24 -22.91 -11.31 7.30
CA ARG A 24 -22.93 -11.12 8.75
C ARG A 24 -22.29 -9.77 9.11
N PRO A 25 -22.61 -9.21 10.26
CA PRO A 25 -21.92 -8.03 10.76
C PRO A 25 -20.40 -8.22 10.72
N GLY A 26 -19.69 -7.21 10.24
CA GLY A 26 -18.23 -7.24 10.06
C GLY A 26 -17.73 -7.94 8.80
N ASP A 27 -18.58 -8.42 7.90
CA ASP A 27 -18.18 -8.87 6.57
C ASP A 27 -17.95 -7.68 5.63
N LEU A 28 -17.13 -7.89 4.59
CA LEU A 28 -16.96 -6.91 3.53
C LEU A 28 -18.26 -6.72 2.76
N HIS A 29 -18.61 -5.47 2.51
CA HIS A 29 -19.74 -5.10 1.67
C HIS A 29 -19.25 -4.78 0.26
N PHE A 30 -19.85 -5.43 -0.74
CA PHE A 30 -19.53 -5.23 -2.15
C PHE A 30 -20.54 -4.28 -2.79
N GLU A 31 -20.08 -3.51 -3.76
CA GLU A 31 -20.89 -2.58 -4.54
C GLU A 31 -21.66 -3.35 -5.64
N ASP A 32 -22.95 -3.09 -5.73
CA ASP A 32 -23.77 -3.49 -6.88
C ASP A 32 -23.56 -2.42 -7.97
N VAL A 33 -22.71 -2.75 -8.95
CA VAL A 33 -22.28 -1.81 -9.97
C VAL A 33 -23.36 -1.61 -11.04
N ASN A 34 -24.12 -2.66 -11.35
CA ASN A 34 -25.13 -2.64 -12.39
C ASN A 34 -26.54 -2.31 -11.85
N GLY A 35 -26.74 -2.32 -10.54
CA GLY A 35 -28.00 -1.99 -9.89
C GLY A 35 -29.09 -3.08 -10.01
N ASP A 36 -28.71 -4.33 -10.24
CA ASP A 36 -29.68 -5.42 -10.42
C ASP A 36 -30.13 -6.07 -9.09
N GLY A 37 -29.59 -5.61 -7.96
CA GLY A 37 -29.91 -6.12 -6.63
C GLY A 37 -29.16 -7.39 -6.25
N MET A 38 -28.22 -7.85 -7.06
CA MET A 38 -27.44 -9.06 -6.82
C MET A 38 -25.95 -8.79 -7.02
N ILE A 39 -25.11 -9.26 -6.10
CA ILE A 39 -23.65 -9.19 -6.25
C ILE A 39 -23.16 -10.43 -7.00
N ASN A 40 -22.64 -10.23 -8.20
CA ASN A 40 -22.16 -11.29 -9.07
C ASN A 40 -20.97 -10.84 -9.95
N GLN A 41 -20.65 -11.58 -11.01
CA GLN A 41 -19.52 -11.24 -11.89
C GLN A 41 -19.75 -9.98 -12.72
N SER A 42 -20.99 -9.58 -12.93
CA SER A 42 -21.34 -8.36 -13.67
C SER A 42 -21.01 -7.07 -12.89
N ASP A 43 -20.76 -7.20 -11.56
CA ASP A 43 -20.36 -6.10 -10.68
C ASP A 43 -18.85 -5.87 -10.64
N ARG A 44 -18.11 -6.61 -11.45
CA ARG A 44 -16.66 -6.41 -11.54
C ARG A 44 -16.35 -5.17 -12.36
N LYS A 45 -15.52 -4.30 -11.77
CA LYS A 45 -14.99 -3.11 -12.43
C LYS A 45 -13.46 -3.10 -12.39
N ILE A 46 -12.85 -2.43 -13.35
CA ILE A 46 -11.40 -2.17 -13.32
C ILE A 46 -11.15 -1.12 -12.24
N VAL A 47 -10.38 -1.48 -11.23
CA VAL A 47 -10.12 -0.62 -10.05
C VAL A 47 -8.68 -0.08 -10.00
N GLY A 48 -7.80 -0.53 -10.89
CA GLY A 48 -6.43 -0.07 -10.97
C GLY A 48 -5.61 -0.83 -12.01
N SER A 49 -4.41 -0.37 -12.26
CA SER A 49 -3.43 -0.97 -13.15
C SER A 49 -2.14 -1.27 -12.40
N PRO A 50 -1.45 -2.38 -12.68
CA PRO A 50 -0.11 -2.62 -12.13
C PRO A 50 0.96 -1.70 -12.73
N TRP A 51 0.65 -1.08 -13.86
CA TRP A 51 1.55 -0.17 -14.55
C TRP A 51 1.29 1.27 -14.09
N PRO A 52 2.34 2.04 -13.80
CA PRO A 52 2.18 3.44 -13.44
C PRO A 52 1.70 4.26 -14.66
N ASP A 53 0.90 5.28 -14.38
CA ASP A 53 0.51 6.27 -15.38
C ASP A 53 1.72 7.07 -15.86
N PHE A 54 2.62 7.39 -14.93
CA PHE A 54 3.89 8.01 -15.25
C PHE A 54 4.94 7.76 -14.16
N THR A 55 6.20 7.79 -14.58
CA THR A 55 7.37 7.82 -13.72
C THR A 55 8.18 9.08 -13.99
N TRP A 56 8.87 9.59 -12.99
CA TRP A 56 9.67 10.78 -13.11
C TRP A 56 10.97 10.67 -12.35
N GLY A 57 11.96 11.41 -12.81
CA GLY A 57 13.24 11.55 -12.14
C GLY A 57 13.70 13.00 -12.19
N PHE A 58 14.32 13.43 -11.13
CA PHE A 58 14.94 14.74 -11.02
C PHE A 58 16.32 14.58 -10.40
N ASP A 59 17.35 14.85 -11.21
CA ASP A 59 18.74 14.83 -10.77
C ASP A 59 19.31 16.25 -10.87
N ASN A 60 19.88 16.72 -9.77
CA ASN A 60 20.47 18.05 -9.71
C ASN A 60 21.84 18.02 -9.06
N SER A 61 22.75 18.81 -9.60
CA SER A 61 24.10 18.98 -9.08
C SER A 61 24.39 20.47 -8.92
N PHE A 62 24.73 20.84 -7.72
CA PHE A 62 25.14 22.20 -7.36
C PHE A 62 26.62 22.20 -7.00
N THR A 63 27.40 23.00 -7.70
CA THR A 63 28.82 23.16 -7.38
C THR A 63 29.10 24.62 -7.04
N PHE A 64 29.69 24.83 -5.90
CA PHE A 64 30.15 26.13 -5.46
C PHE A 64 31.57 26.00 -4.94
N ASN A 65 32.52 26.68 -5.59
CA ASN A 65 33.94 26.53 -5.33
C ASN A 65 34.35 25.03 -5.35
N ASN A 66 34.81 24.55 -4.21
CA ASN A 66 35.32 23.20 -4.02
C ASN A 66 34.27 22.22 -3.47
N ILE A 67 33.03 22.67 -3.27
CA ILE A 67 31.93 21.85 -2.72
C ILE A 67 30.95 21.51 -3.85
N SER A 68 30.56 20.25 -3.93
CA SER A 68 29.47 19.81 -4.82
C SER A 68 28.43 19.06 -4.05
N LEU A 69 27.15 19.42 -4.26
CA LEU A 69 25.98 18.77 -3.71
C LEU A 69 25.19 18.14 -4.86
N ASN A 70 24.94 16.84 -4.77
CA ASN A 70 24.14 16.10 -5.72
C ASN A 70 22.86 15.60 -5.05
N ILE A 71 21.72 15.84 -5.66
CA ILE A 71 20.41 15.38 -5.16
C ILE A 71 19.70 14.65 -6.30
N SER A 72 19.24 13.43 -6.02
CA SER A 72 18.47 12.62 -6.96
C SER A 72 17.13 12.27 -6.33
N LEU A 73 16.05 12.62 -7.03
CA LEU A 73 14.68 12.30 -6.67
C LEU A 73 14.08 11.41 -7.75
N VAL A 74 13.26 10.45 -7.36
CA VAL A 74 12.50 9.61 -8.29
C VAL A 74 11.08 9.43 -7.76
N GLY A 75 10.15 9.24 -8.67
CA GLY A 75 8.77 8.98 -8.30
C GLY A 75 8.01 8.19 -9.34
N SER A 76 6.90 7.62 -8.89
CA SER A 76 5.94 6.88 -9.69
C SER A 76 4.53 7.19 -9.20
N ARG A 77 3.58 7.24 -10.13
CA ARG A 77 2.17 7.50 -9.82
C ARG A 77 1.26 6.58 -10.63
N GLY A 78 0.15 6.16 -9.99
CA GLY A 78 -0.94 5.42 -10.62
C GLY A 78 -0.74 3.91 -10.69
N ALA A 79 0.36 3.37 -10.14
CA ALA A 79 0.53 1.92 -10.06
C ALA A 79 -0.18 1.36 -8.83
N PHE A 80 -0.86 0.23 -9.01
CA PHE A 80 -1.50 -0.51 -7.92
C PHE A 80 -0.92 -1.92 -7.81
N THR A 81 -0.78 -2.41 -6.59
CA THR A 81 -0.39 -3.79 -6.32
C THR A 81 -1.52 -4.52 -5.63
N TYR A 82 -1.87 -5.67 -6.17
CA TYR A 82 -2.79 -6.60 -5.54
C TYR A 82 -2.02 -7.54 -4.59
N LEU A 83 -2.44 -7.56 -3.32
CA LEU A 83 -1.86 -8.44 -2.31
C LEU A 83 -2.55 -9.80 -2.37
N GLU A 84 -2.02 -10.73 -3.17
CA GLU A 84 -2.61 -12.06 -3.38
C GLU A 84 -2.74 -12.86 -2.08
N VAL A 85 -1.76 -12.77 -1.20
CA VAL A 85 -1.79 -13.40 0.13
C VAL A 85 -2.63 -12.65 1.16
N GLY A 86 -3.20 -11.51 0.78
CA GLY A 86 -3.98 -10.64 1.66
C GLY A 86 -5.15 -11.38 2.32
N GLY A 87 -5.82 -12.23 1.57
CA GLY A 87 -6.90 -13.06 2.09
C GLY A 87 -6.49 -13.92 3.29
N SER A 88 -5.31 -14.51 3.26
CA SER A 88 -4.79 -15.32 4.35
C SER A 88 -4.25 -14.49 5.50
N LEU A 89 -3.51 -13.43 5.20
CA LEU A 89 -2.82 -12.62 6.20
C LEU A 89 -3.72 -11.55 6.83
N LEU A 90 -4.64 -10.99 6.05
CA LEU A 90 -5.56 -9.95 6.50
C LEU A 90 -6.91 -10.52 6.95
N GLY A 91 -7.32 -11.66 6.42
CA GLY A 91 -8.61 -12.29 6.72
C GLY A 91 -8.69 -13.02 8.05
N SER A 92 -7.58 -13.20 8.76
CA SER A 92 -7.52 -13.93 10.05
C SER A 92 -8.29 -15.26 9.99
N ASN A 93 -7.98 -16.10 9.01
CA ASN A 93 -8.69 -17.35 8.72
C ASN A 93 -8.41 -18.48 9.73
N GLY A 94 -7.54 -18.24 10.71
CA GLY A 94 -7.17 -19.22 11.74
C GLY A 94 -6.22 -20.32 11.30
N VAL A 95 -5.71 -20.26 10.06
CA VAL A 95 -4.74 -21.23 9.50
C VAL A 95 -3.32 -20.68 9.59
N GLN A 96 -3.18 -19.37 9.50
CA GLN A 96 -1.90 -18.68 9.49
C GLN A 96 -1.91 -17.53 10.51
N ASN A 97 -0.72 -17.11 10.94
CA ASN A 97 -0.60 -15.89 11.73
C ASN A 97 -0.99 -14.68 10.88
N GLY A 98 -1.86 -13.85 11.41
CA GLY A 98 -2.25 -12.59 10.78
C GLY A 98 -1.18 -11.50 10.95
N LEU A 99 -1.23 -10.48 10.11
CA LEU A 99 -0.45 -9.26 10.29
C LEU A 99 -0.99 -8.46 11.50
N ALA A 100 -0.15 -7.64 12.13
CA ALA A 100 -0.54 -6.83 13.28
C ALA A 100 -1.77 -5.93 12.99
N ILE A 101 -1.96 -5.51 11.74
CA ILE A 101 -3.14 -4.72 11.34
C ILE A 101 -4.46 -5.46 11.57
N THR A 102 -4.45 -6.81 11.56
CA THR A 102 -5.66 -7.61 11.79
C THR A 102 -6.19 -7.49 13.22
N ASP A 103 -5.39 -6.93 14.13
CA ASP A 103 -5.87 -6.63 15.48
C ASP A 103 -6.92 -5.52 15.51
N ARG A 104 -6.98 -4.69 14.47
CA ARG A 104 -7.99 -3.63 14.26
C ARG A 104 -9.31 -4.16 13.67
N ARG A 105 -9.44 -5.48 13.52
CA ARG A 105 -10.63 -6.11 12.91
C ARG A 105 -11.91 -5.86 13.70
N TRP A 106 -13.02 -5.94 13.02
CA TRP A 106 -14.32 -6.00 13.67
C TRP A 106 -14.43 -7.24 14.59
N ARG A 107 -14.85 -7.07 15.83
CA ARG A 107 -15.06 -8.14 16.82
C ARG A 107 -16.51 -8.26 17.24
N SER A 108 -17.18 -7.13 17.45
CA SER A 108 -18.58 -7.05 17.85
C SER A 108 -19.12 -5.64 17.57
N GLU A 109 -20.40 -5.43 17.76
CA GLU A 109 -21.01 -4.10 17.66
C GLU A 109 -20.45 -3.11 18.70
N ALA A 110 -20.08 -3.61 19.87
CA ALA A 110 -19.43 -2.82 20.93
C ALA A 110 -17.93 -2.58 20.64
N ASP A 111 -17.30 -3.40 19.79
CA ASP A 111 -15.92 -3.26 19.34
C ASP A 111 -15.86 -3.45 17.81
N PRO A 112 -16.26 -2.42 17.05
CA PRO A 112 -16.31 -2.50 15.59
C PRO A 112 -14.93 -2.42 14.92
N GLY A 113 -13.86 -2.26 15.70
CA GLY A 113 -12.52 -2.07 15.17
C GLY A 113 -12.34 -0.74 14.45
N ASP A 114 -11.56 -0.73 13.38
CA ASP A 114 -11.26 0.49 12.59
C ASP A 114 -12.28 0.76 11.45
N GLY A 115 -13.27 -0.10 11.29
CA GLY A 115 -14.26 0.00 10.20
C GLY A 115 -13.74 -0.41 8.83
N VAL A 116 -12.48 -0.80 8.72
CA VAL A 116 -11.82 -1.20 7.47
C VAL A 116 -11.54 -2.70 7.46
N MET A 117 -11.02 -3.22 8.57
CA MET A 117 -10.67 -4.64 8.67
C MET A 117 -11.89 -5.50 8.99
N PRO A 118 -12.21 -6.49 8.14
CA PRO A 118 -13.36 -7.37 8.38
C PRO A 118 -13.17 -8.26 9.60
N ARG A 119 -14.24 -8.88 10.04
CA ARG A 119 -14.18 -9.88 11.13
C ARG A 119 -13.32 -11.08 10.75
N ALA A 120 -12.75 -11.77 11.73
CA ALA A 120 -12.04 -13.02 11.53
C ALA A 120 -13.00 -14.13 11.07
N ILE A 121 -12.60 -14.89 10.03
CA ILE A 121 -13.39 -15.97 9.45
C ILE A 121 -12.51 -17.20 9.30
N ARG A 122 -12.94 -18.32 9.87
CA ARG A 122 -12.17 -19.57 9.83
C ARG A 122 -12.11 -20.24 8.45
N SER A 123 -13.04 -19.94 7.55
CA SER A 123 -13.09 -20.52 6.22
C SER A 123 -12.91 -19.46 5.15
N ASN A 124 -12.30 -19.86 4.02
CA ASN A 124 -12.23 -19.03 2.83
C ASN A 124 -13.65 -18.77 2.33
N HIS A 125 -14.22 -17.67 2.74
CA HIS A 125 -15.40 -17.16 2.10
C HIS A 125 -15.01 -16.56 0.78
N ALA A 126 -15.70 -16.96 -0.27
CA ALA A 126 -15.54 -16.42 -1.62
C ALA A 126 -15.58 -14.90 -1.68
N LEU A 127 -15.96 -14.27 -0.59
CA LEU A 127 -16.18 -12.84 -0.49
C LEU A 127 -15.20 -12.11 0.41
N GLY A 128 -14.51 -12.79 1.30
CA GLY A 128 -13.40 -12.20 2.05
C GLY A 128 -12.07 -12.38 1.31
N PHE A 129 -12.00 -13.35 0.39
CA PHE A 129 -10.78 -13.77 -0.29
C PHE A 129 -10.87 -13.72 -1.81
N GLY A 130 -11.98 -13.21 -2.34
CA GLY A 130 -12.10 -12.95 -3.77
C GLY A 130 -11.29 -11.73 -4.18
N THR A 131 -11.11 -11.54 -5.46
CA THR A 131 -10.54 -10.34 -6.04
C THR A 131 -11.39 -9.14 -5.66
N SER A 132 -10.92 -8.30 -4.76
CA SER A 132 -11.60 -7.09 -4.32
C SER A 132 -10.63 -5.93 -4.15
N SER A 133 -11.15 -4.71 -4.23
CA SER A 133 -10.36 -3.49 -4.00
C SER A 133 -9.78 -3.40 -2.57
N HIS A 134 -10.30 -4.19 -1.63
CA HIS A 134 -9.77 -4.26 -0.27
C HIS A 134 -8.30 -4.71 -0.20
N TYR A 135 -7.86 -5.51 -1.18
CA TYR A 135 -6.49 -6.01 -1.25
C TYR A 135 -5.64 -5.28 -2.30
N LEU A 136 -6.14 -4.16 -2.79
CA LEU A 136 -5.45 -3.32 -3.77
C LEU A 136 -4.81 -2.14 -3.07
N PHE A 137 -3.50 -1.99 -3.22
CA PHE A 137 -2.72 -0.93 -2.59
C PHE A 137 -2.14 0.00 -3.65
N ASP A 138 -2.25 1.31 -3.42
CA ASP A 138 -1.59 2.32 -4.23
C ASP A 138 -0.08 2.28 -3.97
N ASN A 139 0.70 2.04 -5.02
CA ASN A 139 2.15 2.01 -5.01
C ASN A 139 2.78 3.33 -5.46
N SER A 140 2.02 4.40 -5.49
CA SER A 140 2.54 5.72 -5.80
C SER A 140 3.55 6.16 -4.74
N PHE A 141 4.68 6.68 -5.19
CA PHE A 141 5.71 7.13 -4.26
C PHE A 141 6.53 8.30 -4.83
N THR A 142 7.18 9.01 -3.93
CA THR A 142 8.28 9.94 -4.20
C THR A 142 9.44 9.57 -3.30
N ARG A 143 10.63 9.40 -3.85
CA ARG A 143 11.82 8.98 -3.09
C ARG A 143 12.97 9.93 -3.29
N ILE A 144 13.59 10.32 -2.19
CA ILE A 144 14.94 10.90 -2.21
C ILE A 144 15.92 9.75 -2.38
N ARG A 145 16.29 9.51 -3.65
CA ARG A 145 17.08 8.35 -4.03
C ARG A 145 18.52 8.46 -3.59
N ASN A 146 19.08 9.66 -3.71
CA ASN A 146 20.46 9.91 -3.38
C ASN A 146 20.70 11.36 -2.94
N VAL A 147 21.54 11.55 -1.92
CA VAL A 147 22.11 12.83 -1.54
C VAL A 147 23.60 12.63 -1.37
N GLY A 148 24.40 13.32 -2.18
CA GLY A 148 25.86 13.27 -2.15
C GLY A 148 26.45 14.66 -1.92
N LEU A 149 27.39 14.75 -1.02
CA LEU A 149 28.19 15.93 -0.77
C LEU A 149 29.65 15.58 -1.01
N SER A 150 30.35 16.36 -1.82
CA SER A 150 31.78 16.19 -2.04
C SER A 150 32.53 17.51 -1.87
N TYR A 151 33.76 17.39 -1.41
CA TYR A 151 34.68 18.50 -1.23
C TYR A 151 36.04 18.16 -1.84
N ASN A 152 36.45 18.95 -2.80
CA ASN A 152 37.79 18.90 -3.36
C ASN A 152 38.71 19.82 -2.56
N LEU A 153 39.79 19.28 -2.02
CA LEU A 153 40.76 20.12 -1.31
C LEU A 153 41.42 21.12 -2.28
N PRO A 154 41.60 22.38 -1.86
CA PRO A 154 42.33 23.38 -2.64
C PRO A 154 43.77 22.93 -2.95
N GLU A 155 44.29 23.36 -4.10
CA GLU A 155 45.63 23.00 -4.58
C GLU A 155 46.74 23.31 -3.58
N ASP A 156 46.61 24.42 -2.85
CA ASP A 156 47.57 24.82 -1.81
C ASP A 156 47.69 23.79 -0.68
N LEU A 157 46.62 23.11 -0.33
CA LEU A 157 46.60 22.07 0.71
C LEU A 157 47.08 20.74 0.14
N VAL A 158 46.62 20.39 -1.08
CA VAL A 158 46.97 19.15 -1.77
C VAL A 158 48.49 19.08 -2.02
N SER A 159 49.11 20.19 -2.46
CA SER A 159 50.54 20.27 -2.69
C SER A 159 51.38 20.03 -1.43
N ARG A 160 50.91 20.50 -0.26
CA ARG A 160 51.56 20.23 1.03
C ARG A 160 51.51 18.75 1.43
N LEU A 161 50.46 18.04 1.00
CA LEU A 161 50.29 16.62 1.23
C LEU A 161 51.07 15.77 0.23
N ARG A 162 51.70 16.39 -0.80
CA ARG A 162 52.41 15.70 -1.91
C ARG A 162 51.54 14.73 -2.68
N VAL A 163 50.27 15.08 -2.89
CA VAL A 163 49.32 14.33 -3.72
C VAL A 163 48.79 15.27 -4.82
N ASP A 164 48.36 14.72 -5.93
CA ASP A 164 47.90 15.50 -7.09
C ASP A 164 46.43 15.96 -6.92
N ASN A 165 45.63 15.20 -6.22
CA ASN A 165 44.24 15.53 -5.94
C ASN A 165 43.78 14.81 -4.66
N PHE A 166 42.88 15.46 -3.92
CA PHE A 166 42.26 14.88 -2.73
C PHE A 166 40.80 15.30 -2.66
N ASN A 167 39.93 14.34 -2.78
CA ASN A 167 38.48 14.52 -2.69
C ASN A 167 37.92 13.75 -1.51
N VAL A 168 37.08 14.41 -0.71
CA VAL A 168 36.31 13.79 0.37
C VAL A 168 34.85 13.81 -0.06
N TYR A 169 34.17 12.68 0.02
CA TYR A 169 32.76 12.63 -0.30
C TYR A 169 31.96 11.87 0.76
N PHE A 170 30.72 12.28 0.92
CA PHE A 170 29.72 11.63 1.73
C PHE A 170 28.50 11.38 0.86
N ASN A 171 27.98 10.15 0.85
CA ASN A 171 26.84 9.78 0.02
C ASN A 171 25.84 8.96 0.81
N VAL A 172 24.56 9.32 0.71
CA VAL A 172 23.45 8.58 1.31
C VAL A 172 22.49 8.16 0.21
N ALA A 173 22.26 6.86 0.09
CA ALA A 173 21.31 6.29 -0.83
C ALA A 173 20.00 5.93 -0.12
N ASN A 174 18.86 6.02 -0.84
CA ASN A 174 17.53 5.70 -0.33
C ASN A 174 17.19 6.45 0.97
N VAL A 175 17.40 7.76 0.98
CA VAL A 175 17.28 8.62 2.17
C VAL A 175 15.88 8.54 2.77
N TYR A 176 14.87 8.72 1.95
CA TYR A 176 13.48 8.67 2.39
C TYR A 176 12.51 8.38 1.24
N THR A 177 11.42 7.67 1.54
CA THR A 177 10.33 7.43 0.61
C THR A 177 9.03 7.95 1.20
N PHE A 178 8.36 8.81 0.45
CA PHE A 178 7.01 9.30 0.72
C PHE A 178 6.03 8.38 -0.06
N THR A 179 5.02 7.85 0.61
CA THR A 179 3.94 7.00 0.05
C THR A 179 2.59 7.56 0.42
#